data_5c1af9f5a3df6d7e45075795c193c5da
#
_entry.id   5c1af9f5a3df6d7e45075795c193c5da
#
_cell.length_a   1.000
_cell.length_b   1.000
_cell.length_c   1.000
_cell.angle_alpha   90.00
_cell.angle_beta   90.00
_cell.angle_gamma   90.00
#
_symmetry.space_group_name_H-M   'P 1'
#
loop_
_entity.id
_entity.type
_entity.pdbx_description
1 polymer ?
#
loop_
_entity_poly.entity_id
_entity_poly.type
_entity_poly.pdbx_seq_one_letter_code
_entity_poly.pdbx_strand_id
1 'polypeptide(L)'
;MEYTRLGQSGLKISKVVLGAMSLGTSDQMKWAIPEEQALPILKHALDLGINTWDTSDVYSFGDSERIIGKALKHYNINRSRVVILTKCFGGIPTPEDFASAKTDEEKFRIMSANDGVMVNRIGLSRKHILDAVDASVERLGTYIDVLQIHRLDRDTPREEIMKALNDVVESGKVRYLGASSMHAWEFQTLNNIAAQNGWHKFISMQDYHSMLYREEEREMHAYCRDAGIGLIPWSPLARSLLTRPYSVSKEKPTTRQTTDVYSDFLIGPVTDADVSIIGRVEELANKIGVSMAQIAIAWCFAKGVNPIVGLASVERVDEAAEAVKLAKEGLLSGEDVKYLDELYVAKPALWLGD
;
A
#
# COMPACT_ATOMS: atom_id res chain seq x y z
N MET A 1 -5.02 -15.74 12.90
CA MET A 1 -5.02 -15.03 11.60
C MET A 1 -5.82 -15.83 10.58
N GLU A 2 -6.54 -15.15 9.71
CA GLU A 2 -7.20 -15.76 8.54
C GLU A 2 -6.41 -15.45 7.25
N TYR A 3 -6.55 -16.34 6.28
CA TYR A 3 -5.93 -16.19 4.96
C TYR A 3 -6.98 -16.22 3.87
N THR A 4 -6.79 -15.43 2.83
CA THR A 4 -7.67 -15.37 1.67
C THR A 4 -6.85 -15.47 0.38
N ARG A 5 -7.48 -15.89 -0.71
CA ARG A 5 -6.84 -15.81 -2.02
C ARG A 5 -6.75 -14.36 -2.46
N LEU A 6 -5.64 -13.99 -3.10
CA LEU A 6 -5.49 -12.69 -3.74
C LEU A 6 -6.21 -12.74 -5.10
N GLY A 7 -7.46 -12.26 -5.11
CA GLY A 7 -8.37 -12.45 -6.24
C GLY A 7 -8.62 -13.94 -6.53
N GLN A 8 -8.69 -14.29 -7.80
CA GLN A 8 -8.83 -15.67 -8.26
C GLN A 8 -7.49 -16.40 -8.43
N SER A 9 -6.37 -15.76 -8.05
CA SER A 9 -5.06 -16.42 -8.09
C SER A 9 -4.94 -17.55 -7.07
N GLY A 10 -3.94 -18.41 -7.23
CA GLY A 10 -3.60 -19.43 -6.25
C GLY A 10 -2.91 -18.88 -4.99
N LEU A 11 -2.44 -17.63 -5.01
CA LEU A 11 -1.71 -17.02 -3.92
C LEU A 11 -2.64 -16.72 -2.73
N LYS A 12 -2.26 -17.18 -1.53
CA LYS A 12 -2.95 -16.83 -0.29
C LYS A 12 -2.18 -15.79 0.49
N ILE A 13 -2.88 -14.75 0.92
CA ILE A 13 -2.37 -13.66 1.73
C ILE A 13 -3.07 -13.62 3.10
N SER A 14 -2.45 -13.04 4.11
CA SER A 14 -3.12 -12.71 5.38
C SER A 14 -4.20 -11.64 5.14
N LYS A 15 -5.31 -11.74 5.89
CA LYS A 15 -6.45 -10.79 5.78
C LYS A 15 -6.03 -9.34 5.96
N VAL A 16 -5.08 -9.07 6.86
CA VAL A 16 -4.38 -7.81 7.01
C VAL A 16 -3.00 -7.95 6.39
N VAL A 17 -2.60 -6.95 5.61
CA VAL A 17 -1.26 -6.83 5.00
C VAL A 17 -0.45 -5.81 5.81
N LEU A 18 0.78 -6.17 6.20
CA LEU A 18 1.69 -5.24 6.86
C LEU A 18 2.24 -4.24 5.85
N GLY A 19 1.95 -2.96 6.05
CA GLY A 19 2.52 -1.87 5.25
C GLY A 19 3.87 -1.44 5.81
N ALA A 20 4.93 -1.61 5.02
CA ALA A 20 6.31 -1.34 5.41
C ALA A 20 6.81 0.06 5.01
N MET A 21 5.93 0.98 4.58
CA MET A 21 6.32 2.34 4.22
C MET A 21 7.00 3.10 5.39
N SER A 22 6.65 2.75 6.63
CA SER A 22 7.26 3.34 7.83
C SER A 22 8.63 2.74 8.20
N LEU A 23 9.09 1.69 7.52
CA LEU A 23 10.37 1.05 7.83
C LEU A 23 11.50 1.74 7.07
N GLY A 24 12.50 2.26 7.78
CA GLY A 24 13.64 2.92 7.15
C GLY A 24 14.22 4.05 7.97
N THR A 25 14.76 5.05 7.28
CA THR A 25 15.43 6.19 7.93
C THR A 25 14.53 7.43 7.97
N SER A 26 14.77 8.29 8.96
CA SER A 26 14.07 9.57 9.11
C SER A 26 14.48 10.63 8.06
N ASP A 27 15.43 10.32 7.20
CA ASP A 27 15.94 11.27 6.18
C ASP A 27 14.90 11.59 5.12
N GLN A 28 14.12 10.57 4.72
CA GLN A 28 13.00 10.75 3.77
C GLN A 28 11.68 11.04 4.47
N MET A 29 11.42 10.35 5.58
CA MET A 29 10.14 10.46 6.32
C MET A 29 10.41 10.53 7.83
N LYS A 30 10.18 11.69 8.45
CA LYS A 30 10.44 11.91 9.89
C LYS A 30 9.71 10.95 10.84
N TRP A 31 8.69 10.26 10.35
CA TRP A 31 7.92 9.25 11.08
C TRP A 31 8.35 7.81 10.78
N ALA A 32 9.40 7.63 9.97
CA ALA A 32 9.97 6.31 9.74
C ALA A 32 10.64 5.77 11.00
N ILE A 33 10.63 4.45 11.12
CA ILE A 33 11.23 3.72 12.23
C ILE A 33 12.49 2.99 11.77
N PRO A 34 13.57 3.07 12.53
CA PRO A 34 14.84 2.48 12.13
C PRO A 34 14.81 0.94 12.22
N GLU A 35 15.82 0.31 11.60
CA GLU A 35 15.93 -1.13 11.47
C GLU A 35 15.81 -1.88 12.80
N GLU A 36 16.50 -1.41 13.84
CA GLU A 36 16.49 -2.07 15.15
C GLU A 36 15.09 -2.14 15.80
N GLN A 37 14.21 -1.21 15.48
CA GLN A 37 12.80 -1.23 15.91
C GLN A 37 11.92 -2.00 14.94
N ALA A 38 12.23 -1.97 13.63
CA ALA A 38 11.46 -2.62 12.58
C ALA A 38 11.58 -4.16 12.61
N LEU A 39 12.77 -4.69 12.87
CA LEU A 39 13.02 -6.13 12.90
C LEU A 39 12.10 -6.89 13.86
N PRO A 40 11.96 -6.49 15.16
CA PRO A 40 11.04 -7.15 16.09
C PRO A 40 9.58 -7.08 15.63
N ILE A 41 9.15 -5.97 15.01
CA ILE A 41 7.78 -5.79 14.51
C ILE A 41 7.49 -6.79 13.39
N LEU A 42 8.38 -6.92 12.40
CA LEU A 42 8.24 -7.91 11.30
C LEU A 42 8.18 -9.33 11.84
N LYS A 43 9.02 -9.67 12.82
CA LYS A 43 9.00 -10.99 13.45
C LYS A 43 7.70 -11.25 14.18
N HIS A 44 7.25 -10.31 15.00
CA HIS A 44 6.01 -10.42 15.76
C HIS A 44 4.78 -10.55 14.83
N ALA A 45 4.73 -9.76 13.76
CA ALA A 45 3.69 -9.86 12.76
C ALA A 45 3.61 -11.26 12.14
N LEU A 46 4.76 -11.84 11.77
CA LEU A 46 4.81 -13.19 11.25
C LEU A 46 4.37 -14.24 12.28
N ASP A 47 4.75 -14.08 13.55
CA ASP A 47 4.37 -14.99 14.64
C ASP A 47 2.85 -15.01 14.88
N LEU A 48 2.19 -13.85 14.70
CA LEU A 48 0.73 -13.74 14.73
C LEU A 48 0.05 -14.14 13.41
N GLY A 49 0.84 -14.54 12.39
CA GLY A 49 0.37 -15.02 11.10
C GLY A 49 0.12 -13.90 10.07
N ILE A 50 0.52 -12.65 10.32
CA ILE A 50 0.55 -11.60 9.29
C ILE A 50 1.77 -11.88 8.41
N ASN A 51 1.57 -12.76 7.42
CA ASN A 51 2.64 -13.25 6.56
C ASN A 51 2.84 -12.43 5.28
N THR A 52 2.01 -11.43 5.05
CA THR A 52 2.02 -10.63 3.82
C THR A 52 2.53 -9.24 4.13
N TRP A 53 3.66 -8.86 3.51
CA TRP A 53 4.37 -7.60 3.75
C TRP A 53 4.46 -6.80 2.47
N ASP A 54 3.94 -5.57 2.50
CA ASP A 54 3.92 -4.64 1.36
C ASP A 54 4.97 -3.56 1.55
N THR A 55 5.87 -3.45 0.59
CA THR A 55 6.93 -2.44 0.52
C THR A 55 6.95 -1.76 -0.85
N SER A 56 7.99 -1.01 -1.16
CA SER A 56 8.31 -0.42 -2.46
C SER A 56 9.81 -0.14 -2.54
N ASP A 57 10.32 -0.14 -3.76
CA ASP A 57 11.69 0.27 -4.08
C ASP A 57 12.04 1.66 -3.54
N VAL A 58 11.10 2.63 -3.62
CA VAL A 58 11.33 4.02 -3.20
C VAL A 58 11.18 4.28 -1.69
N TYR A 59 10.62 3.35 -0.90
CA TYR A 59 10.42 3.59 0.53
C TYR A 59 11.76 3.67 1.26
N SER A 60 12.01 4.83 1.87
CA SER A 60 13.30 5.17 2.49
C SER A 60 14.49 4.87 1.57
N PHE A 61 14.38 5.22 0.28
CA PHE A 61 15.42 4.99 -0.73
C PHE A 61 15.89 3.52 -0.80
N GLY A 62 14.95 2.59 -0.70
CA GLY A 62 15.19 1.15 -0.74
C GLY A 62 15.49 0.51 0.62
N ASP A 63 15.62 1.28 1.70
CA ASP A 63 15.91 0.72 3.03
C ASP A 63 14.76 -0.15 3.56
N SER A 64 13.50 0.15 3.21
CA SER A 64 12.38 -0.69 3.57
C SER A 64 12.55 -2.13 3.03
N GLU A 65 12.98 -2.29 1.79
CA GLU A 65 13.29 -3.61 1.21
C GLU A 65 14.50 -4.26 1.89
N ARG A 66 15.59 -3.51 2.16
CA ARG A 66 16.76 -4.01 2.88
C ARG A 66 16.41 -4.52 4.28
N ILE A 67 15.56 -3.79 5.02
CA ILE A 67 15.08 -4.19 6.35
C ILE A 67 14.29 -5.51 6.27
N ILE A 68 13.40 -5.66 5.28
CA ILE A 68 12.68 -6.93 5.06
C ILE A 68 13.67 -8.07 4.77
N GLY A 69 14.63 -7.86 3.87
CA GLY A 69 15.67 -8.84 3.56
C GLY A 69 16.50 -9.24 4.79
N LYS A 70 16.87 -8.24 5.60
CA LYS A 70 17.58 -8.48 6.87
C LYS A 70 16.73 -9.26 7.88
N ALA A 71 15.42 -8.96 7.99
CA ALA A 71 14.52 -9.70 8.88
C ALA A 71 14.46 -11.18 8.51
N LEU A 72 14.35 -11.50 7.22
CA LEU A 72 14.37 -12.88 6.75
C LEU A 72 15.64 -13.61 7.17
N LYS A 73 16.80 -12.98 7.00
CA LYS A 73 18.10 -13.53 7.34
C LYS A 73 18.33 -13.59 8.86
N HIS A 74 18.06 -12.51 9.59
CA HIS A 74 18.34 -12.39 11.01
C HIS A 74 17.56 -13.42 11.85
N TYR A 75 16.27 -13.62 11.52
CA TYR A 75 15.41 -14.57 12.23
C TYR A 75 15.36 -15.94 11.54
N ASN A 76 16.19 -16.20 10.54
CA ASN A 76 16.19 -17.43 9.76
C ASN A 76 14.79 -17.84 9.30
N ILE A 77 14.04 -16.88 8.77
CA ILE A 77 12.66 -17.10 8.32
C ILE A 77 12.67 -17.87 7.02
N ASN A 78 11.99 -19.04 7.01
CA ASN A 78 11.80 -19.76 5.76
C ASN A 78 11.02 -18.87 4.76
N ARG A 79 11.64 -18.57 3.61
CA ARG A 79 11.11 -17.67 2.57
C ARG A 79 9.70 -18.05 2.11
N SER A 80 9.39 -19.35 2.07
CA SER A 80 8.06 -19.84 1.65
C SER A 80 6.92 -19.48 2.62
N ARG A 81 7.24 -19.00 3.83
CA ARG A 81 6.24 -18.58 4.82
C ARG A 81 5.79 -17.13 4.67
N VAL A 82 6.48 -16.35 3.84
CA VAL A 82 6.22 -14.89 3.69
C VAL A 82 5.85 -14.57 2.26
N VAL A 83 4.87 -13.71 2.09
CA VAL A 83 4.48 -13.11 0.82
C VAL A 83 4.97 -11.67 0.81
N ILE A 84 5.87 -11.34 -0.11
CA ILE A 84 6.46 -10.00 -0.25
C ILE A 84 5.90 -9.33 -1.49
N LEU A 85 5.27 -8.18 -1.28
CA LEU A 85 4.83 -7.30 -2.34
C LEU A 85 5.77 -6.10 -2.38
N THR A 86 6.30 -5.78 -3.57
CA THR A 86 7.04 -4.52 -3.76
C THR A 86 6.54 -3.80 -5.00
N LYS A 87 7.04 -2.60 -5.26
CA LYS A 87 6.54 -1.74 -6.33
C LYS A 87 7.70 -1.14 -7.11
N CYS A 88 7.46 -0.83 -8.39
CA CYS A 88 8.35 -0.04 -9.23
C CYS A 88 7.57 1.06 -9.96
N PHE A 89 8.18 2.19 -10.14
CA PHE A 89 7.79 3.35 -10.94
C PHE A 89 8.73 4.54 -10.65
N GLY A 90 8.87 4.92 -9.37
CA GLY A 90 9.72 6.00 -8.95
C GLY A 90 11.21 5.63 -9.04
N GLY A 91 12.06 6.65 -9.11
CA GLY A 91 13.50 6.44 -9.07
C GLY A 91 14.05 6.54 -7.64
N ILE A 92 15.18 5.90 -7.41
CA ILE A 92 15.93 6.02 -6.17
C ILE A 92 17.18 6.85 -6.47
N PRO A 93 17.18 8.15 -6.13
CA PRO A 93 18.38 8.98 -6.27
C PRO A 93 19.43 8.58 -5.24
N THR A 94 20.69 8.71 -5.62
CA THR A 94 21.84 8.54 -4.73
C THR A 94 22.17 9.87 -4.03
N PRO A 95 23.00 9.88 -2.97
CA PRO A 95 23.49 11.12 -2.38
C PRO A 95 24.17 12.04 -3.40
N GLU A 96 24.89 11.48 -4.38
CA GLU A 96 25.56 12.21 -5.46
C GLU A 96 24.53 12.87 -6.40
N ASP A 97 23.40 12.23 -6.68
CA ASP A 97 22.33 12.79 -7.50
C ASP A 97 21.76 14.07 -6.86
N PHE A 98 21.76 14.15 -5.52
CA PHE A 98 21.33 15.33 -4.77
C PHE A 98 22.44 16.39 -4.56
N ALA A 99 23.68 16.11 -4.93
CA ALA A 99 24.81 17.03 -4.65
C ALA A 99 24.64 18.41 -5.27
N SER A 100 23.91 18.52 -6.39
CA SER A 100 23.61 19.79 -7.04
C SER A 100 22.35 20.48 -6.52
N ALA A 101 21.48 19.78 -5.79
CA ALA A 101 20.22 20.29 -5.31
C ALA A 101 20.41 21.19 -4.07
N LYS A 102 20.00 22.46 -4.18
CA LYS A 102 20.13 23.47 -3.12
C LYS A 102 18.81 23.69 -2.37
N THR A 103 17.68 23.27 -2.94
CA THR A 103 16.34 23.45 -2.38
C THR A 103 15.58 22.14 -2.33
N ASP A 104 14.55 22.08 -1.49
CA ASP A 104 13.68 20.90 -1.43
C ASP A 104 12.84 20.72 -2.72
N GLU A 105 12.55 21.81 -3.44
CA GLU A 105 11.94 21.76 -4.77
C GLU A 105 12.83 21.06 -5.78
N GLU A 106 14.14 21.38 -5.79
CA GLU A 106 15.10 20.72 -6.66
C GLU A 106 15.26 19.24 -6.32
N LYS A 107 15.27 18.89 -5.04
CA LYS A 107 15.26 17.47 -4.60
C LYS A 107 14.00 16.74 -5.04
N PHE A 108 12.83 17.38 -4.86
CA PHE A 108 11.57 16.81 -5.31
C PHE A 108 11.54 16.59 -6.82
N ARG A 109 12.05 17.55 -7.60
CA ARG A 109 12.16 17.42 -9.05
C ARG A 109 13.07 16.24 -9.43
N ILE A 110 14.22 16.07 -8.78
CA ILE A 110 15.11 14.93 -9.01
C ILE A 110 14.36 13.60 -8.76
N MET A 111 13.52 13.52 -7.73
CA MET A 111 12.76 12.30 -7.41
C MET A 111 11.57 12.03 -8.34
N SER A 112 11.05 13.04 -9.02
CA SER A 112 9.78 12.96 -9.76
C SER A 112 9.91 13.06 -11.28
N ALA A 113 11.00 13.61 -11.80
CA ALA A 113 11.19 13.84 -13.23
C ALA A 113 12.11 12.79 -13.86
N ASN A 114 11.68 12.21 -14.98
CA ASN A 114 12.49 11.29 -15.78
C ASN A 114 13.45 12.06 -16.70
N ASP A 115 14.25 12.94 -16.13
CA ASP A 115 15.22 13.77 -16.84
C ASP A 115 16.55 13.88 -16.08
N GLY A 116 17.53 14.57 -16.67
CA GLY A 116 18.82 14.80 -16.05
C GLY A 116 19.47 13.52 -15.53
N VAL A 117 19.87 13.52 -14.26
CA VAL A 117 20.52 12.36 -13.60
C VAL A 117 19.57 11.18 -13.42
N MET A 118 18.25 11.42 -13.48
CA MET A 118 17.22 10.39 -13.32
C MET A 118 16.68 9.86 -14.65
N VAL A 119 17.20 10.30 -15.79
CA VAL A 119 16.75 9.82 -17.11
C VAL A 119 16.82 8.29 -17.21
N ASN A 120 15.73 7.65 -17.63
CA ASN A 120 15.54 6.20 -17.66
C ASN A 120 15.58 5.49 -16.29
N ARG A 121 15.44 6.22 -15.19
CA ARG A 121 15.40 5.68 -13.82
C ARG A 121 14.05 5.92 -13.14
N ILE A 122 13.07 6.46 -13.89
CA ILE A 122 11.68 6.71 -13.46
C ILE A 122 10.74 6.25 -14.58
N GLY A 123 9.52 5.86 -14.24
CA GLY A 123 8.50 5.41 -15.17
C GLY A 123 8.45 3.90 -15.33
N LEU A 124 7.86 3.44 -16.42
CA LEU A 124 7.65 2.01 -16.69
C LEU A 124 8.26 1.55 -18.03
N SER A 125 9.30 2.23 -18.52
CA SER A 125 10.04 1.72 -19.67
C SER A 125 10.58 0.32 -19.36
N ARG A 126 10.68 -0.51 -20.39
CA ARG A 126 11.27 -1.85 -20.26
C ARG A 126 12.63 -1.82 -19.53
N LYS A 127 13.47 -0.82 -19.86
CA LYS A 127 14.77 -0.65 -19.22
C LYS A 127 14.60 -0.46 -17.71
N HIS A 128 13.77 0.49 -17.29
CA HIS A 128 13.60 0.79 -15.87
C HIS A 128 12.95 -0.37 -15.09
N ILE A 129 11.94 -1.03 -15.66
CA ILE A 129 11.30 -2.19 -15.00
C ILE A 129 12.33 -3.29 -14.71
N LEU A 130 13.19 -3.63 -15.66
CA LEU A 130 14.19 -4.68 -15.49
C LEU A 130 15.24 -4.28 -14.44
N ASP A 131 15.77 -3.06 -14.52
CA ASP A 131 16.76 -2.53 -13.59
C ASP A 131 16.18 -2.44 -12.15
N ALA A 132 14.95 -1.95 -12.01
CA ALA A 132 14.26 -1.84 -10.72
C ALA A 132 14.01 -3.20 -10.05
N VAL A 133 13.60 -4.21 -10.84
CA VAL A 133 13.37 -5.57 -10.34
C VAL A 133 14.68 -6.20 -9.87
N ASP A 134 15.78 -6.03 -10.62
CA ASP A 134 17.08 -6.56 -10.25
C ASP A 134 17.57 -5.94 -8.94
N ALA A 135 17.47 -4.63 -8.82
CA ALA A 135 17.83 -3.91 -7.61
C ALA A 135 16.95 -4.27 -6.41
N SER A 136 15.64 -4.48 -6.61
CA SER A 136 14.73 -4.92 -5.53
C SER A 136 15.04 -6.34 -5.06
N VAL A 137 15.31 -7.26 -5.97
CA VAL A 137 15.73 -8.64 -5.63
C VAL A 137 17.05 -8.63 -4.86
N GLU A 138 18.00 -7.76 -5.23
CA GLU A 138 19.26 -7.59 -4.50
C GLU A 138 19.01 -7.06 -3.07
N ARG A 139 18.22 -5.99 -2.90
CA ARG A 139 17.90 -5.41 -1.59
C ARG A 139 17.15 -6.37 -0.67
N LEU A 140 16.18 -7.11 -1.23
CA LEU A 140 15.41 -8.14 -0.50
C LEU A 140 16.23 -9.40 -0.23
N GLY A 141 17.28 -9.67 -1.02
CA GLY A 141 18.06 -10.91 -0.99
C GLY A 141 17.25 -12.14 -1.43
N THR A 142 16.14 -11.96 -2.13
CA THR A 142 15.21 -13.02 -2.53
C THR A 142 14.29 -12.57 -3.66
N TYR A 143 13.54 -13.53 -4.25
CA TYR A 143 12.50 -13.25 -5.24
C TYR A 143 11.32 -12.45 -4.66
N ILE A 144 10.56 -11.81 -5.55
CA ILE A 144 9.36 -11.02 -5.26
C ILE A 144 8.13 -11.91 -5.48
N ASP A 145 7.17 -11.94 -4.53
CA ASP A 145 5.91 -12.66 -4.75
C ASP A 145 4.96 -11.86 -5.64
N VAL A 146 4.79 -10.56 -5.39
CA VAL A 146 3.96 -9.69 -6.23
C VAL A 146 4.73 -8.40 -6.55
N LEU A 147 5.06 -8.19 -7.81
CA LEU A 147 5.54 -6.91 -8.31
C LEU A 147 4.36 -6.04 -8.71
N GLN A 148 4.27 -4.86 -8.14
CA GLN A 148 3.21 -3.91 -8.45
C GLN A 148 3.76 -2.73 -9.26
N ILE A 149 3.08 -2.30 -10.31
CA ILE A 149 3.33 -0.96 -10.84
C ILE A 149 2.77 0.06 -9.84
N HIS A 150 3.65 0.96 -9.34
CA HIS A 150 3.27 1.91 -8.28
C HIS A 150 2.31 2.99 -8.80
N ARG A 151 2.49 3.38 -10.06
CA ARG A 151 1.63 4.28 -10.85
C ARG A 151 1.66 3.82 -12.30
N LEU A 152 0.69 4.23 -13.09
CA LEU A 152 0.74 4.04 -14.54
C LEU A 152 1.61 5.13 -15.18
N ASP A 153 2.57 4.70 -15.99
CA ASP A 153 3.33 5.57 -16.87
C ASP A 153 2.54 5.72 -18.19
N ARG A 154 1.99 6.91 -18.41
CA ARG A 154 1.19 7.21 -19.61
C ARG A 154 2.05 7.55 -20.83
N ASP A 155 3.32 7.87 -20.62
CA ASP A 155 4.28 8.20 -21.67
C ASP A 155 4.91 6.93 -22.29
N THR A 156 4.90 5.79 -21.58
CA THR A 156 5.40 4.51 -22.07
C THR A 156 4.27 3.70 -22.74
N PRO A 157 4.49 3.15 -23.95
CA PRO A 157 3.50 2.29 -24.60
C PRO A 157 3.04 1.13 -23.71
N ARG A 158 1.74 0.92 -23.58
CA ARG A 158 1.16 -0.09 -22.69
C ARG A 158 1.60 -1.51 -23.02
N GLU A 159 1.83 -1.81 -24.30
CA GLU A 159 2.36 -3.08 -24.77
C GLU A 159 3.80 -3.31 -24.28
N GLU A 160 4.64 -2.27 -24.28
CA GLU A 160 6.00 -2.33 -23.75
C GLU A 160 5.98 -2.63 -22.25
N ILE A 161 5.13 -1.91 -21.50
CA ILE A 161 4.95 -2.13 -20.06
C ILE A 161 4.56 -3.58 -19.80
N MET A 162 3.50 -4.07 -20.44
CA MET A 162 2.98 -5.41 -20.19
C MET A 162 3.94 -6.50 -20.65
N LYS A 163 4.68 -6.29 -21.74
CA LYS A 163 5.72 -7.22 -22.18
C LYS A 163 6.88 -7.30 -21.19
N ALA A 164 7.35 -6.15 -20.69
CA ALA A 164 8.42 -6.11 -19.72
C ALA A 164 8.01 -6.79 -18.39
N LEU A 165 6.79 -6.54 -17.93
CA LEU A 165 6.23 -7.19 -16.74
C LEU A 165 6.09 -8.71 -16.92
N ASN A 166 5.65 -9.16 -18.09
CA ASN A 166 5.64 -10.59 -18.41
C ASN A 166 7.05 -11.19 -18.31
N ASP A 167 8.05 -10.53 -18.88
CA ASP A 167 9.42 -11.04 -18.92
C ASP A 167 10.05 -11.18 -17.52
N VAL A 168 9.74 -10.27 -16.57
CA VAL A 168 10.23 -10.41 -15.19
C VAL A 168 9.57 -11.57 -14.45
N VAL A 169 8.33 -11.94 -14.80
CA VAL A 169 7.70 -13.16 -14.27
C VAL A 169 8.35 -14.40 -14.88
N GLU A 170 8.52 -14.44 -16.19
CA GLU A 170 9.18 -15.55 -16.90
C GLU A 170 10.63 -15.77 -16.42
N SER A 171 11.32 -14.70 -16.03
CA SER A 171 12.67 -14.80 -15.45
C SER A 171 12.73 -15.51 -14.09
N GLY A 172 11.58 -15.70 -13.43
CA GLY A 172 11.47 -16.25 -12.10
C GLY A 172 11.86 -15.31 -10.96
N LYS A 173 12.18 -14.03 -11.22
CA LYS A 173 12.45 -13.02 -10.20
C LYS A 173 11.16 -12.54 -9.52
N VAL A 174 10.04 -12.61 -10.23
CA VAL A 174 8.70 -12.21 -9.78
C VAL A 174 7.74 -13.39 -9.96
N ARG A 175 6.78 -13.57 -9.02
CA ARG A 175 5.79 -14.66 -9.12
C ARG A 175 4.47 -14.18 -9.72
N TYR A 176 4.00 -13.00 -9.33
CA TYR A 176 2.73 -12.43 -9.76
C TYR A 176 2.87 -10.93 -9.99
N LEU A 177 1.93 -10.37 -10.76
CA LEU A 177 1.83 -8.95 -11.03
C LEU A 177 0.67 -8.31 -10.27
N GLY A 178 0.86 -7.09 -9.79
CA GLY A 178 -0.15 -6.21 -9.22
C GLY A 178 -0.05 -4.81 -9.79
N ALA A 179 -1.04 -3.98 -9.53
CA ALA A 179 -1.06 -2.59 -9.94
C ALA A 179 -1.54 -1.68 -8.80
N SER A 180 -1.28 -0.38 -8.91
CA SER A 180 -1.72 0.62 -7.94
C SER A 180 -2.22 1.88 -8.64
N SER A 181 -3.36 2.36 -8.18
CA SER A 181 -3.93 3.71 -8.44
C SER A 181 -3.88 4.18 -9.90
N MET A 182 -4.95 3.95 -10.65
CA MET A 182 -5.17 4.42 -12.02
C MET A 182 -6.66 4.37 -12.35
N HIS A 183 -7.08 4.84 -13.51
CA HIS A 183 -8.45 4.65 -13.97
C HIS A 183 -8.81 3.17 -14.20
N ALA A 184 -10.04 2.78 -13.93
CA ALA A 184 -10.51 1.42 -14.17
C ALA A 184 -10.36 0.99 -15.64
N TRP A 185 -10.64 1.89 -16.59
CA TRP A 185 -10.49 1.63 -18.02
C TRP A 185 -9.01 1.45 -18.43
N GLU A 186 -8.07 2.16 -17.81
CA GLU A 186 -6.64 1.98 -18.03
C GLU A 186 -6.19 0.60 -17.57
N PHE A 187 -6.62 0.21 -16.37
CA PHE A 187 -6.31 -1.08 -15.79
C PHE A 187 -6.90 -2.24 -16.63
N GLN A 188 -8.16 -2.10 -17.07
CA GLN A 188 -8.77 -3.04 -17.97
C GLN A 188 -8.00 -3.16 -19.30
N THR A 189 -7.56 -2.03 -19.86
CA THR A 189 -6.78 -2.03 -21.12
C THR A 189 -5.47 -2.81 -20.95
N LEU A 190 -4.73 -2.62 -19.87
CA LEU A 190 -3.50 -3.37 -19.61
C LEU A 190 -3.76 -4.88 -19.49
N ASN A 191 -4.81 -5.27 -18.76
CA ASN A 191 -5.19 -6.68 -18.64
C ASN A 191 -5.67 -7.29 -19.98
N ASN A 192 -6.32 -6.50 -20.83
CA ASN A 192 -6.73 -6.95 -22.16
C ASN A 192 -5.53 -7.18 -23.08
N ILE A 193 -4.53 -6.27 -23.04
CA ILE A 193 -3.27 -6.45 -23.78
C ILE A 193 -2.57 -7.74 -23.34
N ALA A 194 -2.48 -7.98 -22.02
CA ALA A 194 -1.90 -9.22 -21.51
C ALA A 194 -2.67 -10.46 -22.01
N ALA A 195 -4.02 -10.42 -21.94
CA ALA A 195 -4.85 -11.53 -22.38
C ALA A 195 -4.70 -11.84 -23.88
N GLN A 196 -4.66 -10.82 -24.74
CA GLN A 196 -4.53 -10.95 -26.18
C GLN A 196 -3.17 -11.55 -26.60
N ASN A 197 -2.13 -11.31 -25.81
CA ASN A 197 -0.77 -11.79 -26.08
C ASN A 197 -0.39 -13.05 -25.31
N GLY A 198 -1.28 -13.61 -24.47
CA GLY A 198 -0.95 -14.76 -23.62
C GLY A 198 0.03 -14.44 -22.51
N TRP A 199 0.11 -13.19 -22.09
CA TRP A 199 0.99 -12.70 -21.01
C TRP A 199 0.33 -12.75 -19.65
N HIS A 200 1.14 -12.66 -18.58
CA HIS A 200 0.67 -12.60 -17.20
C HIS A 200 -0.18 -11.34 -16.96
N LYS A 201 -1.36 -11.55 -16.35
CA LYS A 201 -2.27 -10.47 -15.94
C LYS A 201 -1.98 -10.01 -14.52
N PHE A 202 -2.46 -8.85 -14.17
CA PHE A 202 -2.50 -8.40 -12.79
C PHE A 202 -3.49 -9.21 -11.97
N ILE A 203 -3.07 -9.64 -10.79
CA ILE A 203 -3.92 -10.38 -9.83
C ILE A 203 -4.45 -9.51 -8.69
N SER A 204 -3.91 -8.29 -8.55
CA SER A 204 -4.30 -7.35 -7.49
C SER A 204 -4.29 -5.90 -7.94
N MET A 205 -5.17 -5.11 -7.30
CA MET A 205 -5.18 -3.65 -7.34
C MET A 205 -4.96 -3.12 -5.92
N GLN A 206 -4.03 -2.17 -5.80
CA GLN A 206 -3.73 -1.45 -4.57
C GLN A 206 -4.09 0.03 -4.74
N ASP A 207 -5.24 0.44 -4.24
CA ASP A 207 -5.78 1.79 -4.36
C ASP A 207 -5.91 2.51 -3.01
N TYR A 208 -6.25 3.80 -3.04
CA TYR A 208 -6.54 4.57 -1.83
C TYR A 208 -7.99 4.32 -1.41
N HIS A 209 -8.20 3.68 -0.26
CA HIS A 209 -9.54 3.41 0.21
C HIS A 209 -9.63 3.42 1.74
N SER A 210 -10.61 4.16 2.24
CA SER A 210 -10.98 4.25 3.66
C SER A 210 -12.42 4.75 3.78
N MET A 211 -12.97 4.80 4.99
CA MET A 211 -14.28 5.43 5.22
C MET A 211 -14.32 6.92 4.79
N LEU A 212 -13.17 7.61 4.75
CA LEU A 212 -13.07 9.02 4.36
C LEU A 212 -12.75 9.22 2.87
N TYR A 213 -12.46 8.15 2.12
CA TYR A 213 -12.25 8.20 0.67
C TYR A 213 -12.72 6.90 0.01
N ARG A 214 -13.76 7.01 -0.82
CA ARG A 214 -14.46 5.83 -1.38
C ARG A 214 -14.66 5.92 -2.89
N GLU A 215 -13.95 6.81 -3.58
CA GLU A 215 -14.14 7.03 -5.02
C GLU A 215 -13.81 5.78 -5.86
N GLU A 216 -12.89 4.95 -5.39
CA GLU A 216 -12.53 3.68 -6.05
C GLU A 216 -13.68 2.65 -6.06
N GLU A 217 -14.66 2.78 -5.15
CA GLU A 217 -15.85 1.90 -5.13
C GLU A 217 -16.72 2.08 -6.37
N ARG A 218 -16.65 3.24 -7.07
CA ARG A 218 -17.52 3.58 -8.19
C ARG A 218 -17.28 2.67 -9.40
N GLU A 219 -16.02 2.47 -9.79
CA GLU A 219 -15.67 1.68 -10.96
C GLU A 219 -14.54 0.67 -10.69
N MET A 220 -13.41 1.08 -10.10
CA MET A 220 -12.26 0.21 -9.93
C MET A 220 -12.59 -1.06 -9.13
N HIS A 221 -13.24 -0.91 -7.98
CA HIS A 221 -13.63 -2.07 -7.16
C HIS A 221 -14.66 -2.96 -7.85
N ALA A 222 -15.61 -2.36 -8.59
CA ALA A 222 -16.60 -3.11 -9.35
C ALA A 222 -15.92 -3.94 -10.45
N TYR A 223 -15.04 -3.32 -11.23
CA TYR A 223 -14.23 -4.00 -12.25
C TYR A 223 -13.38 -5.12 -11.66
N CYS A 224 -12.68 -4.86 -10.56
CA CYS A 224 -11.82 -5.87 -9.92
C CYS A 224 -12.62 -7.09 -9.45
N ARG A 225 -13.82 -6.88 -8.88
CA ARG A 225 -14.70 -7.98 -8.47
C ARG A 225 -15.18 -8.81 -9.66
N ASP A 226 -15.60 -8.16 -10.75
CA ASP A 226 -16.02 -8.83 -11.99
C ASP A 226 -14.88 -9.63 -12.61
N ALA A 227 -13.69 -9.04 -12.69
CA ALA A 227 -12.49 -9.66 -13.26
C ALA A 227 -11.78 -10.66 -12.33
N GLY A 228 -12.25 -10.83 -11.09
CA GLY A 228 -11.64 -11.73 -10.10
C GLY A 228 -10.27 -11.26 -9.59
N ILE A 229 -10.04 -9.94 -9.55
CA ILE A 229 -8.79 -9.30 -9.11
C ILE A 229 -8.91 -8.94 -7.61
N GLY A 230 -7.88 -9.22 -6.83
CA GLY A 230 -7.84 -8.92 -5.41
C GLY A 230 -7.67 -7.43 -5.11
N LEU A 231 -8.37 -6.95 -4.09
CA LEU A 231 -8.29 -5.56 -3.63
C LEU A 231 -7.49 -5.49 -2.33
N ILE A 232 -6.38 -4.74 -2.35
CA ILE A 232 -5.47 -4.57 -1.21
C ILE A 232 -5.19 -3.07 -0.97
N PRO A 233 -6.20 -2.30 -0.54
CA PRO A 233 -6.09 -0.85 -0.46
C PRO A 233 -5.08 -0.38 0.58
N TRP A 234 -4.43 0.76 0.27
CA TRP A 234 -3.55 1.49 1.18
C TRP A 234 -4.28 2.58 1.94
N SER A 235 -3.72 3.00 3.09
CA SER A 235 -4.26 4.01 4.01
C SER A 235 -5.69 3.75 4.53
N PRO A 236 -6.05 2.52 4.94
CA PRO A 236 -7.39 2.20 5.45
C PRO A 236 -7.76 2.98 6.71
N LEU A 237 -6.76 3.46 7.46
CA LEU A 237 -6.93 4.27 8.67
C LEU A 237 -6.90 5.78 8.38
N ALA A 238 -7.05 6.19 7.11
CA ALA A 238 -7.02 7.59 6.68
C ALA A 238 -5.86 8.38 7.31
N ARG A 239 -4.63 7.82 7.24
CA ARG A 239 -3.40 8.44 7.79
C ARG A 239 -3.53 8.84 9.26
N SER A 240 -4.14 7.99 10.06
CA SER A 240 -4.42 8.10 11.51
C SER A 240 -5.67 8.90 11.90
N LEU A 241 -6.44 9.44 11.00
CA LEU A 241 -7.70 10.14 11.33
C LEU A 241 -8.76 9.18 11.91
N LEU A 242 -8.73 7.91 11.51
CA LEU A 242 -9.67 6.87 11.98
C LEU A 242 -9.12 6.04 13.16
N THR A 243 -8.09 6.52 13.87
CA THR A 243 -7.49 5.77 14.99
C THR A 243 -7.74 6.38 16.37
N ARG A 244 -8.33 7.57 16.45
CA ARG A 244 -8.59 8.32 17.68
C ARG A 244 -9.61 9.42 17.43
N PRO A 245 -10.23 9.98 18.51
CA PRO A 245 -11.17 11.10 18.40
C PRO A 245 -10.60 12.27 17.62
N TYR A 246 -11.43 12.92 16.82
CA TYR A 246 -10.99 14.06 16.01
C TYR A 246 -10.47 15.24 16.85
N SER A 247 -11.09 15.51 18.00
CA SER A 247 -10.62 16.51 18.97
C SER A 247 -9.18 16.25 19.39
N VAL A 248 -8.85 14.99 19.74
CA VAL A 248 -7.50 14.58 20.12
C VAL A 248 -6.53 14.75 18.96
N SER A 249 -6.94 14.39 17.74
CA SER A 249 -6.11 14.54 16.53
C SER A 249 -5.78 16.00 16.24
N LYS A 250 -6.73 16.92 16.50
CA LYS A 250 -6.55 18.35 16.33
C LYS A 250 -5.64 18.97 17.39
N GLU A 251 -5.80 18.58 18.66
CA GLU A 251 -5.01 19.14 19.77
C GLU A 251 -3.59 18.59 19.81
N LYS A 252 -3.42 17.30 19.50
CA LYS A 252 -2.13 16.58 19.57
C LYS A 252 -1.93 15.76 18.30
N PRO A 253 -1.62 16.39 17.16
CA PRO A 253 -1.37 15.66 15.94
C PRO A 253 -0.15 14.73 16.06
N THR A 254 -0.17 13.61 15.33
CA THR A 254 0.99 12.70 15.27
C THR A 254 2.12 13.31 14.48
N THR A 255 3.36 12.82 14.69
CA THR A 255 4.52 13.18 13.85
C THR A 255 4.18 12.99 12.35
N ARG A 256 3.48 11.93 11.98
CA ARG A 256 3.04 11.71 10.62
C ARG A 256 2.09 12.80 10.12
N GLN A 257 1.11 13.17 10.89
CA GLN A 257 0.15 14.23 10.50
C GLN A 257 0.81 15.59 10.30
N THR A 258 1.89 15.90 11.03
CA THR A 258 2.58 17.19 10.95
C THR A 258 3.72 17.24 9.96
N THR A 259 4.24 16.09 9.51
CA THR A 259 5.46 16.04 8.69
C THR A 259 5.33 15.25 7.38
N ASP A 260 4.19 14.59 7.17
CA ASP A 260 3.95 13.86 5.92
C ASP A 260 3.49 14.81 4.83
N VAL A 261 4.39 15.18 3.94
CA VAL A 261 4.16 16.10 2.82
C VAL A 261 3.03 15.69 1.87
N TYR A 262 2.67 14.41 1.87
CA TYR A 262 1.55 13.90 1.06
C TYR A 262 0.18 14.02 1.75
N SER A 263 0.15 14.37 3.06
CA SER A 263 -1.12 14.39 3.82
C SER A 263 -2.10 15.41 3.25
N ASP A 264 -1.67 16.63 2.98
CA ASP A 264 -2.54 17.69 2.47
C ASP A 264 -3.07 17.37 1.07
N PHE A 265 -2.24 16.78 0.23
CA PHE A 265 -2.62 16.37 -1.12
C PHE A 265 -3.61 15.19 -1.12
N LEU A 266 -3.40 14.18 -0.25
CA LEU A 266 -4.18 12.94 -0.24
C LEU A 266 -5.50 13.07 0.54
N ILE A 267 -5.49 13.78 1.66
CA ILE A 267 -6.67 13.93 2.51
C ILE A 267 -7.41 15.21 2.14
N GLY A 268 -6.66 16.25 1.76
CA GLY A 268 -7.20 17.58 1.62
C GLY A 268 -7.70 18.15 2.96
N PRO A 269 -8.48 19.25 2.96
CA PRO A 269 -9.09 19.77 4.16
C PRO A 269 -10.13 18.76 4.70
N VAL A 270 -10.06 18.50 6.01
CA VAL A 270 -11.05 17.66 6.71
C VAL A 270 -12.40 18.39 6.71
N THR A 271 -13.43 17.78 6.15
CA THR A 271 -14.78 18.33 6.03
C THR A 271 -15.64 17.99 7.25
N ASP A 272 -16.80 18.65 7.40
CA ASP A 272 -17.77 18.33 8.47
C ASP A 272 -18.32 16.89 8.31
N ALA A 273 -18.44 16.39 7.09
CA ALA A 273 -18.80 15.00 6.82
C ALA A 273 -17.72 14.04 7.34
N ASP A 274 -16.44 14.34 7.11
CA ASP A 274 -15.34 13.53 7.63
C ASP A 274 -15.35 13.52 9.16
N VAL A 275 -15.54 14.68 9.80
CA VAL A 275 -15.65 14.76 11.28
C VAL A 275 -16.80 13.93 11.80
N SER A 276 -17.95 13.95 11.11
CA SER A 276 -19.12 13.17 11.47
C SER A 276 -18.88 11.66 11.32
N ILE A 277 -18.18 11.23 10.26
CA ILE A 277 -17.79 9.82 10.07
C ILE A 277 -16.84 9.39 11.18
N ILE A 278 -15.80 10.19 11.49
CA ILE A 278 -14.86 9.91 12.58
C ILE A 278 -15.61 9.78 13.92
N GLY A 279 -16.58 10.66 14.18
CA GLY A 279 -17.44 10.60 15.38
C GLY A 279 -18.23 9.29 15.46
N ARG A 280 -18.78 8.79 14.35
CA ARG A 280 -19.48 7.49 14.32
C ARG A 280 -18.53 6.32 14.57
N VAL A 281 -17.31 6.37 14.07
CA VAL A 281 -16.30 5.36 14.38
C VAL A 281 -15.95 5.36 15.87
N GLU A 282 -15.80 6.54 16.48
CA GLU A 282 -15.58 6.69 17.94
C GLU A 282 -16.76 6.13 18.74
N GLU A 283 -17.99 6.47 18.36
CA GLU A 283 -19.21 6.00 19.02
C GLU A 283 -19.30 4.47 19.01
N LEU A 284 -19.13 3.85 17.84
CA LEU A 284 -19.18 2.38 17.73
C LEU A 284 -18.03 1.72 18.49
N ALA A 285 -16.83 2.27 18.40
CA ALA A 285 -15.67 1.76 19.15
C ALA A 285 -15.95 1.74 20.65
N ASN A 286 -16.47 2.84 21.21
CA ASN A 286 -16.84 2.95 22.63
C ASN A 286 -17.99 2.00 23.01
N LYS A 287 -19.03 1.91 22.17
CA LYS A 287 -20.21 1.03 22.38
C LYS A 287 -19.82 -0.44 22.43
N ILE A 288 -18.91 -0.86 21.55
CA ILE A 288 -18.49 -2.27 21.42
C ILE A 288 -17.33 -2.59 22.37
N GLY A 289 -16.55 -1.59 22.80
CA GLY A 289 -15.39 -1.77 23.68
C GLY A 289 -14.12 -2.18 22.93
N VAL A 290 -13.93 -1.65 21.70
CA VAL A 290 -12.76 -1.89 20.85
C VAL A 290 -12.14 -0.56 20.41
N SER A 291 -10.98 -0.61 19.75
CA SER A 291 -10.37 0.61 19.23
C SER A 291 -11.02 1.10 17.93
N MET A 292 -10.89 2.39 17.65
CA MET A 292 -11.33 2.98 16.39
C MET A 292 -10.60 2.35 15.19
N ALA A 293 -9.32 2.00 15.34
CA ALA A 293 -8.55 1.31 14.31
C ALA A 293 -9.14 -0.07 13.99
N GLN A 294 -9.58 -0.82 15.02
CA GLN A 294 -10.24 -2.12 14.81
C GLN A 294 -11.56 -1.99 14.07
N ILE A 295 -12.37 -0.95 14.36
CA ILE A 295 -13.57 -0.63 13.57
C ILE A 295 -13.23 -0.36 12.11
N ALA A 296 -12.22 0.48 11.85
CA ALA A 296 -11.81 0.83 10.50
C ALA A 296 -11.28 -0.38 9.69
N ILE A 297 -10.51 -1.26 10.32
CA ILE A 297 -10.02 -2.50 9.69
C ILE A 297 -11.18 -3.45 9.41
N ALA A 298 -12.10 -3.64 10.38
CA ALA A 298 -13.26 -4.51 10.20
C ALA A 298 -14.20 -4.00 9.11
N TRP A 299 -14.37 -2.67 8.99
CA TRP A 299 -15.13 -2.08 7.89
C TRP A 299 -14.50 -2.43 6.52
N CYS A 300 -13.19 -2.39 6.37
CA CYS A 300 -12.52 -2.82 5.14
C CYS A 300 -12.87 -4.27 4.78
N PHE A 301 -12.91 -5.17 5.76
CA PHE A 301 -13.30 -6.56 5.53
C PHE A 301 -14.77 -6.67 5.11
N ALA A 302 -15.67 -5.88 5.70
CA ALA A 302 -17.08 -5.82 5.30
C ALA A 302 -17.26 -5.29 3.86
N LYS A 303 -16.33 -4.42 3.40
CA LYS A 303 -16.27 -3.95 2.00
C LYS A 303 -15.63 -4.97 1.06
N GLY A 304 -15.18 -6.12 1.55
CA GLY A 304 -14.58 -7.20 0.75
C GLY A 304 -13.14 -6.92 0.30
N VAL A 305 -12.40 -6.08 1.01
CA VAL A 305 -11.01 -5.73 0.70
C VAL A 305 -10.06 -6.18 1.81
N ASN A 306 -8.76 -6.37 1.48
CA ASN A 306 -7.72 -6.77 2.42
C ASN A 306 -6.77 -5.57 2.66
N PRO A 307 -6.96 -4.80 3.74
CA PRO A 307 -6.26 -3.54 3.93
C PRO A 307 -4.77 -3.70 4.20
N ILE A 308 -3.96 -2.79 3.62
CA ILE A 308 -2.55 -2.61 3.97
C ILE A 308 -2.49 -1.61 5.13
N VAL A 309 -2.10 -2.10 6.30
CA VAL A 309 -2.05 -1.32 7.53
C VAL A 309 -0.60 -1.01 7.91
N GLY A 310 -0.30 0.26 8.17
CA GLY A 310 1.00 0.68 8.70
C GLY A 310 1.15 0.27 10.17
N LEU A 311 1.96 -0.75 10.43
CA LEU A 311 2.18 -1.34 11.73
C LEU A 311 3.55 -0.92 12.28
N ALA A 312 3.62 0.23 12.95
CA ALA A 312 4.87 0.83 13.42
C ALA A 312 5.20 0.53 14.89
N SER A 313 4.52 -0.44 15.51
CA SER A 313 4.84 -0.96 16.84
C SER A 313 4.21 -2.35 17.04
N VAL A 314 4.70 -3.09 18.03
CA VAL A 314 4.19 -4.42 18.40
C VAL A 314 2.72 -4.35 18.79
N GLU A 315 2.32 -3.34 19.56
CA GLU A 315 0.93 -3.14 20.01
C GLU A 315 -0.02 -2.94 18.83
N ARG A 316 0.41 -2.24 17.76
CA ARG A 316 -0.37 -2.09 16.54
C ARG A 316 -0.48 -3.37 15.74
N VAL A 317 0.52 -4.23 15.82
CA VAL A 317 0.45 -5.57 15.22
C VAL A 317 -0.57 -6.42 15.97
N ASP A 318 -0.58 -6.40 17.31
CA ASP A 318 -1.56 -7.09 18.14
C ASP A 318 -2.98 -6.59 17.82
N GLU A 319 -3.17 -5.27 17.80
CA GLU A 319 -4.43 -4.61 17.48
C GLU A 319 -4.99 -5.04 16.11
N ALA A 320 -4.14 -5.05 15.08
CA ALA A 320 -4.52 -5.44 13.73
C ALA A 320 -4.83 -6.96 13.64
N ALA A 321 -4.07 -7.79 14.33
CA ALA A 321 -4.32 -9.23 14.39
C ALA A 321 -5.64 -9.55 15.10
N GLU A 322 -5.94 -8.84 16.21
CA GLU A 322 -7.21 -8.98 16.94
C GLU A 322 -8.40 -8.47 16.10
N ALA A 323 -8.23 -7.40 15.32
CA ALA A 323 -9.28 -6.92 14.41
C ALA A 323 -9.73 -8.00 13.42
N VAL A 324 -8.81 -8.84 12.92
CA VAL A 324 -9.17 -9.98 12.04
C VAL A 324 -10.02 -11.00 12.77
N LYS A 325 -9.68 -11.32 14.02
CA LYS A 325 -10.45 -12.28 14.85
C LYS A 325 -11.84 -11.73 15.15
N LEU A 326 -11.92 -10.49 15.63
CA LEU A 326 -13.20 -9.84 15.95
C LEU A 326 -14.11 -9.72 14.73
N ALA A 327 -13.57 -9.38 13.58
CA ALA A 327 -14.35 -9.30 12.33
C ALA A 327 -14.94 -10.66 11.94
N LYS A 328 -14.19 -11.76 12.14
CA LYS A 328 -14.70 -13.13 11.94
C LYS A 328 -15.84 -13.46 12.89
N GLU A 329 -15.80 -12.96 14.11
CA GLU A 329 -16.82 -13.13 15.14
C GLU A 329 -18.03 -12.20 14.93
N GLY A 330 -18.03 -11.36 13.88
CA GLY A 330 -19.12 -10.46 13.52
C GLY A 330 -19.08 -9.12 14.25
N LEU A 331 -17.88 -8.52 14.40
CA LEU A 331 -17.68 -7.23 15.06
C LEU A 331 -18.62 -6.12 14.56
N LEU A 332 -18.87 -6.07 13.27
CA LEU A 332 -19.80 -5.11 12.65
C LEU A 332 -20.97 -5.84 12.01
N SER A 333 -22.18 -5.44 12.37
CA SER A 333 -23.39 -5.85 11.66
C SER A 333 -23.54 -5.10 10.34
N GLY A 334 -24.44 -5.56 9.47
CA GLY A 334 -24.79 -4.84 8.23
C GLY A 334 -25.38 -3.44 8.51
N GLU A 335 -26.06 -3.25 9.65
CA GLU A 335 -26.58 -1.95 10.08
C GLU A 335 -25.43 -1.01 10.52
N ASP A 336 -24.44 -1.54 11.24
CA ASP A 336 -23.25 -0.75 11.64
C ASP A 336 -22.46 -0.29 10.41
N VAL A 337 -22.29 -1.17 9.41
CA VAL A 337 -21.62 -0.80 8.15
C VAL A 337 -22.39 0.29 7.42
N LYS A 338 -23.72 0.15 7.32
CA LYS A 338 -24.59 1.18 6.72
C LYS A 338 -24.49 2.50 7.48
N TYR A 339 -24.53 2.45 8.82
CA TYR A 339 -24.38 3.62 9.68
C TYR A 339 -23.06 4.35 9.43
N LEU A 340 -21.95 3.63 9.27
CA LEU A 340 -20.64 4.21 8.93
C LEU A 340 -20.59 4.79 7.49
N ASP A 341 -21.34 4.19 6.57
CA ASP A 341 -21.28 4.53 5.13
C ASP A 341 -22.12 5.74 4.75
N GLU A 342 -23.27 5.98 5.40
CA GLU A 342 -24.31 6.89 4.89
C GLU A 342 -23.96 8.38 4.91
N LEU A 343 -22.95 8.79 5.69
CA LEU A 343 -22.50 10.19 5.75
C LEU A 343 -21.43 10.52 4.70
N TYR A 344 -20.99 9.55 3.89
CA TYR A 344 -19.95 9.81 2.92
C TYR A 344 -20.38 10.81 1.86
N VAL A 345 -19.58 11.85 1.68
CA VAL A 345 -19.73 12.83 0.61
C VAL A 345 -18.63 12.62 -0.42
N ALA A 346 -19.03 12.61 -1.70
CA ALA A 346 -18.11 12.41 -2.82
C ALA A 346 -16.95 13.40 -2.80
N LYS A 347 -15.75 12.91 -3.08
CA LYS A 347 -14.52 13.70 -3.17
C LYS A 347 -13.98 13.69 -4.60
N PRO A 348 -13.13 14.66 -4.96
CA PRO A 348 -12.37 14.57 -6.20
C PRO A 348 -11.60 13.24 -6.25
N ALA A 349 -11.67 12.58 -7.39
CA ALA A 349 -10.89 11.37 -7.60
C ALA A 349 -9.40 11.73 -7.63
N LEU A 350 -8.60 11.12 -6.77
CA LEU A 350 -7.15 11.27 -6.75
C LEU A 350 -6.54 10.45 -7.90
N TRP A 351 -5.41 10.92 -8.46
CA TRP A 351 -4.66 10.24 -9.53
C TRP A 351 -5.31 10.27 -10.90
N LEU A 352 -6.44 10.94 -11.04
CA LEU A 352 -7.17 11.08 -12.29
C LEU A 352 -6.89 12.44 -12.97
N GLY A 353 -5.75 13.07 -12.66
CA GLY A 353 -5.32 14.27 -13.36
C GLY A 353 -4.98 13.94 -14.82
N ASP A 354 -5.58 14.72 -15.72
CA ASP A 354 -5.24 14.74 -17.14
C ASP A 354 -3.81 15.27 -17.35
#